data_5ed615b6ca97476a8541b5413124986b
#
_entry.id   5ed615b6ca97476a8541b5413124986b
#
_cell.length_a   1.000
_cell.length_b   1.000
_cell.length_c   1.000
_cell.angle_alpha   90.00
_cell.angle_beta   90.00
_cell.angle_gamma   90.00
#
_symmetry.space_group_name_H-M   'P 1'
#
loop_
_entity.id
_entity.type
_entity.pdbx_description
1 polymer ?
#
loop_
_entity_poly.entity_id
_entity_poly.type
_entity_poly.pdbx_seq_one_letter_code
_entity_poly.pdbx_strand_id
1 'polypeptide(L)'
;REVLRQLSEYHLEESGETEYSLWAPKEILAAARAYSADIHPVYGRSIWDAALGSYSYDTYETWQEDLYLWMNHLEETGEPEYVRTEENTGERTIDFRTCLDSAAAAGVDYILLPGDLPEDTVEKLQETLGTDTERKTTAGYYLIEIR
;
A
#
# COMPACT_ATOMS: atom_id res chain seq x y z
N ARG A 1 -2.61 2.80 -16.67
CA ARG A 1 -1.32 3.31 -16.20
C ARG A 1 -0.20 2.30 -16.41
N GLU A 2 0.98 2.79 -16.73
CA GLU A 2 2.12 1.95 -17.02
C GLU A 2 2.52 1.04 -15.86
N VAL A 3 2.53 1.56 -14.63
CA VAL A 3 2.89 0.75 -13.47
C VAL A 3 1.92 -0.40 -13.24
N LEU A 4 0.62 -0.17 -13.44
CA LEU A 4 -0.39 -1.21 -13.29
C LEU A 4 -0.29 -2.26 -14.38
N ARG A 5 0.01 -1.85 -15.61
CA ARG A 5 0.24 -2.78 -16.71
C ARG A 5 1.45 -3.68 -16.42
N GLN A 6 2.55 -3.10 -16.01
CA GLN A 6 3.76 -3.84 -15.67
C GLN A 6 3.53 -4.83 -14.54
N LEU A 7 2.84 -4.39 -13.48
CA LEU A 7 2.57 -5.23 -12.32
C LEU A 7 1.63 -6.38 -12.68
N SER A 8 0.60 -6.11 -13.47
CA SER A 8 -0.33 -7.16 -13.90
C SER A 8 0.36 -8.21 -14.79
N GLU A 9 1.22 -7.78 -15.70
CA GLU A 9 2.01 -8.69 -16.53
C GLU A 9 2.96 -9.52 -15.69
N TYR A 10 3.64 -8.90 -14.74
CA TYR A 10 4.55 -9.58 -13.82
C TYR A 10 3.81 -10.64 -13.00
N HIS A 11 2.66 -10.29 -12.45
CA HIS A 11 1.87 -11.20 -11.65
C HIS A 11 1.40 -12.41 -12.46
N LEU A 12 0.95 -12.18 -13.67
CA LEU A 12 0.52 -13.25 -14.58
C LEU A 12 1.68 -14.20 -14.91
N GLU A 13 2.86 -13.68 -15.19
CA GLU A 13 4.04 -14.49 -15.48
C GLU A 13 4.46 -15.33 -14.28
N GLU A 14 4.47 -14.74 -13.08
CA GLU A 14 4.97 -15.40 -11.88
C GLU A 14 3.97 -16.38 -11.26
N SER A 15 2.68 -16.06 -11.29
CA SER A 15 1.65 -16.87 -10.61
C SER A 15 0.73 -17.62 -11.55
N GLY A 16 0.64 -17.22 -12.80
CA GLY A 16 -0.35 -17.73 -13.73
C GLY A 16 -1.78 -17.23 -13.48
N GLU A 17 -1.93 -16.29 -12.56
CA GLU A 17 -3.22 -15.73 -12.18
C GLU A 17 -3.31 -14.25 -12.56
N THR A 18 -4.55 -13.77 -12.75
CA THR A 18 -4.79 -12.36 -13.10
C THR A 18 -5.13 -11.51 -11.89
N GLU A 19 -5.73 -12.09 -10.86
CA GLU A 19 -6.19 -11.36 -9.68
C GLU A 19 -5.11 -11.21 -8.62
N TYR A 20 -5.00 -10.02 -8.05
CA TYR A 20 -4.10 -9.75 -6.94
C TYR A 20 -4.58 -8.57 -6.10
N SER A 21 -4.12 -8.52 -4.86
CA SER A 21 -4.40 -7.41 -3.93
C SER A 21 -3.22 -6.45 -3.89
N LEU A 22 -3.53 -5.16 -3.89
CA LEU A 22 -2.55 -4.08 -4.00
C LEU A 22 -2.75 -3.03 -2.92
N TRP A 23 -1.66 -2.68 -2.25
CA TRP A 23 -1.58 -1.48 -1.41
C TRP A 23 -0.58 -0.51 -2.05
N ALA A 24 -1.01 0.72 -2.25
CA ALA A 24 -0.24 1.70 -3.03
C ALA A 24 -0.67 3.12 -2.68
N PRO A 25 0.05 4.13 -3.18
CA PRO A 25 -0.38 5.51 -3.07
C PRO A 25 -1.80 5.70 -3.61
N LYS A 26 -2.50 6.64 -3.03
CA LYS A 26 -3.91 6.93 -3.31
C LYS A 26 -4.23 7.03 -4.81
N GLU A 27 -3.38 7.72 -5.57
CA GLU A 27 -3.57 7.89 -7.02
C GLU A 27 -3.56 6.56 -7.76
N ILE A 28 -2.67 5.67 -7.35
CA ILE A 28 -2.55 4.36 -7.97
C ILE A 28 -3.76 3.49 -7.64
N LEU A 29 -4.21 3.52 -6.38
CA LEU A 29 -5.39 2.76 -5.98
C LEU A 29 -6.64 3.23 -6.71
N ALA A 30 -6.80 4.54 -6.87
CA ALA A 30 -7.91 5.10 -7.64
C ALA A 30 -7.85 4.66 -9.11
N ALA A 31 -6.67 4.68 -9.72
CA ALA A 31 -6.46 4.24 -11.10
C ALA A 31 -6.66 2.73 -11.27
N ALA A 32 -6.31 1.94 -10.26
CA ALA A 32 -6.42 0.48 -10.32
C ALA A 32 -7.85 0.02 -10.57
N ARG A 33 -8.79 0.68 -9.95
CA ARG A 33 -10.21 0.38 -10.09
C ARG A 33 -10.70 0.56 -11.54
N ALA A 34 -10.25 1.63 -12.18
CA ALA A 34 -10.60 1.90 -13.57
C ALA A 34 -9.83 1.02 -14.55
N TYR A 35 -8.65 0.55 -14.15
CA TYR A 35 -7.78 -0.27 -15.00
C TYR A 35 -8.28 -1.70 -15.13
N SER A 36 -8.58 -2.36 -14.02
CA SER A 36 -9.00 -3.77 -14.05
C SER A 36 -9.75 -4.17 -12.78
N ALA A 37 -10.80 -4.95 -12.94
CA ALA A 37 -11.53 -5.55 -11.82
C ALA A 37 -10.73 -6.66 -11.14
N ASP A 38 -9.66 -7.14 -11.75
CA ASP A 38 -8.80 -8.18 -11.18
C ASP A 38 -7.85 -7.65 -10.12
N ILE A 39 -7.68 -6.33 -10.03
CA ILE A 39 -6.87 -5.70 -9.00
C ILE A 39 -7.79 -5.35 -7.83
N HIS A 40 -7.45 -5.86 -6.64
CA HIS A 40 -8.20 -5.62 -5.42
C HIS A 40 -7.44 -4.61 -4.54
N PRO A 41 -7.76 -3.30 -4.67
CA PRO A 41 -7.04 -2.28 -3.91
C PRO A 41 -7.45 -2.25 -2.44
N VAL A 42 -6.47 -1.97 -1.58
CA VAL A 42 -6.72 -1.74 -0.17
C VAL A 42 -6.97 -0.25 0.01
N TYR A 43 -8.21 0.13 0.24
CA TYR A 43 -8.61 1.53 0.35
C TYR A 43 -8.57 2.06 1.77
N GLY A 44 -8.26 3.34 1.91
CA GLY A 44 -8.58 4.10 3.09
C GLY A 44 -10.08 4.47 3.08
N ARG A 45 -10.56 4.98 4.19
CA ARG A 45 -11.99 5.22 4.39
C ARG A 45 -12.63 6.15 3.37
N SER A 46 -11.96 7.25 3.04
CA SER A 46 -12.51 8.22 2.10
C SER A 46 -12.62 7.68 0.67
N ILE A 47 -11.64 6.88 0.27
CA ILE A 47 -11.66 6.25 -1.06
C ILE A 47 -12.69 5.13 -1.08
N TRP A 48 -12.82 4.41 0.01
CA TRP A 48 -13.82 3.36 0.18
C TRP A 48 -15.22 3.90 -0.04
N ASP A 49 -15.54 5.02 0.62
CA ASP A 49 -16.84 5.67 0.46
C ASP A 49 -17.10 6.10 -0.97
N ALA A 50 -16.10 6.70 -1.64
CA ALA A 50 -16.22 7.15 -3.01
C ALA A 50 -16.39 6.00 -4.00
N ALA A 51 -15.74 4.87 -3.74
CA ALA A 51 -15.74 3.70 -4.63
C ALA A 51 -16.97 2.81 -4.45
N LEU A 52 -17.44 2.65 -3.21
CA LEU A 52 -18.44 1.65 -2.84
C LEU A 52 -19.73 2.23 -2.28
N GLY A 53 -19.78 3.53 -2.10
CA GLY A 53 -20.93 4.19 -1.49
C GLY A 53 -21.07 3.85 -0.02
N SER A 54 -22.29 3.88 0.50
CA SER A 54 -22.56 3.66 1.93
C SER A 54 -22.52 2.18 2.35
N TYR A 55 -22.09 1.32 1.46
CA TYR A 55 -22.26 -0.12 1.59
C TYR A 55 -21.48 -0.79 2.66
N SER A 56 -20.43 -0.25 3.17
CA SER A 56 -19.44 -1.20 3.64
C SER A 56 -18.63 -0.79 4.85
N TYR A 57 -19.16 0.11 5.67
CA TYR A 57 -18.49 0.42 6.93
C TYR A 57 -18.31 -0.83 7.81
N ASP A 58 -19.23 -1.77 7.72
CA ASP A 58 -19.18 -3.00 8.51
C ASP A 58 -18.02 -3.93 8.13
N THR A 59 -17.49 -3.77 6.91
CA THR A 59 -16.37 -4.58 6.44
C THR A 59 -15.04 -3.82 6.43
N TYR A 60 -15.06 -2.56 6.83
CA TYR A 60 -13.87 -1.72 6.89
C TYR A 60 -13.10 -1.99 8.17
N GLU A 61 -11.89 -2.46 8.04
CA GLU A 61 -11.06 -2.87 9.17
C GLU A 61 -10.11 -1.76 9.61
N THR A 62 -9.75 -1.75 10.89
CA THR A 62 -8.79 -0.77 11.44
C THR A 62 -7.44 -0.80 10.71
N TRP A 63 -7.00 -1.98 10.33
CA TRP A 63 -5.73 -2.12 9.61
C TRP A 63 -5.73 -1.39 8.26
N GLN A 64 -6.89 -1.33 7.59
CA GLN A 64 -7.01 -0.61 6.31
C GLN A 64 -6.82 0.89 6.51
N GLU A 65 -7.37 1.43 7.58
CA GLU A 65 -7.16 2.85 7.93
C GLU A 65 -5.70 3.13 8.23
N ASP A 66 -5.05 2.26 8.98
CA ASP A 66 -3.63 2.42 9.31
C ASP A 66 -2.74 2.39 8.05
N LEU A 67 -3.00 1.47 7.13
CA LEU A 67 -2.26 1.41 5.88
C LEU A 67 -2.44 2.69 5.06
N TYR A 68 -3.67 3.17 4.96
CA TYR A 68 -3.97 4.40 4.24
C TYR A 68 -3.28 5.61 4.87
N LEU A 69 -3.38 5.76 6.17
CA LEU A 69 -2.77 6.88 6.89
C LEU A 69 -1.25 6.87 6.77
N TRP A 70 -0.65 5.70 6.90
CA TRP A 70 0.79 5.55 6.77
C TRP A 70 1.27 5.90 5.36
N MET A 71 0.61 5.38 4.34
CA MET A 71 1.00 5.65 2.95
C MET A 71 0.87 7.13 2.61
N ASN A 72 -0.22 7.76 3.05
CA ASN A 72 -0.44 9.18 2.82
C ASN A 72 0.61 10.02 3.53
N HIS A 73 0.96 9.68 4.76
CA HIS A 73 2.01 10.36 5.52
C HIS A 73 3.37 10.21 4.82
N LEU A 74 3.68 9.01 4.34
CA LEU A 74 4.92 8.75 3.61
C LEU A 74 5.02 9.62 2.35
N GLU A 75 3.94 9.71 1.58
CA GLU A 75 3.90 10.54 0.38
C GLU A 75 4.10 12.02 0.68
N GLU A 76 3.49 12.51 1.75
CA GLU A 76 3.52 13.93 2.10
C GLU A 76 4.83 14.36 2.75
N THR A 77 5.41 13.52 3.59
CA THR A 77 6.54 13.93 4.43
C THR A 77 7.84 13.19 4.12
N GLY A 78 7.76 12.04 3.47
CA GLY A 78 8.93 11.17 3.28
C GLY A 78 9.40 10.48 4.55
N GLU A 79 8.61 10.50 5.63
CA GLU A 79 8.97 9.87 6.90
C GLU A 79 8.29 8.52 7.05
N PRO A 80 9.03 7.47 7.48
CA PRO A 80 8.48 6.11 7.55
C PRO A 80 7.67 5.81 8.81
N GLU A 81 7.58 6.73 9.73
CA GLU A 81 6.77 6.59 10.93
C GLU A 81 5.70 7.67 10.99
N TYR A 82 4.51 7.28 11.35
CA TYR A 82 3.38 8.17 11.53
C TYR A 82 2.91 8.11 12.98
N VAL A 83 2.95 9.24 13.67
CA VAL A 83 2.42 9.33 15.03
C VAL A 83 1.01 9.91 14.96
N ARG A 84 0.04 9.10 15.35
CA ARG A 84 -1.36 9.48 15.38
C ARG A 84 -1.79 9.76 16.82
N THR A 85 -2.42 10.93 17.02
CA THR A 85 -3.01 11.27 18.30
C THR A 85 -4.48 10.85 18.32
N GLU A 86 -4.84 10.03 19.29
CA GLU A 86 -6.22 9.57 19.49
C GLU A 86 -6.77 10.17 20.77
N GLU A 87 -8.03 10.57 20.74
CA GLU A 87 -8.66 11.28 21.87
C GLU A 87 -8.65 10.49 23.18
N ASN A 88 -8.85 9.19 23.11
CA ASN A 88 -9.00 8.35 24.29
C ASN A 88 -7.76 7.60 24.73
N THR A 89 -6.79 7.43 23.84
CA THR A 89 -5.63 6.57 24.09
C THR A 89 -4.29 7.29 23.98
N GLY A 90 -4.30 8.57 23.62
CA GLY A 90 -3.09 9.35 23.44
C GLY A 90 -2.43 9.09 22.10
N GLU A 91 -1.11 9.13 22.07
CA GLU A 91 -0.35 8.93 20.84
C GLU A 91 -0.13 7.45 20.51
N ARG A 92 -0.24 7.13 19.24
CA ARG A 92 0.03 5.79 18.71
C ARG A 92 0.91 5.91 17.48
N THR A 93 2.01 5.17 17.45
CA THR A 93 2.91 5.16 16.29
C THR A 93 2.50 4.07 15.31
N ILE A 94 2.38 4.46 14.05
CA ILE A 94 2.14 3.53 12.95
C ILE A 94 3.44 3.47 12.15
N ASP A 95 4.11 2.33 12.20
CA ASP A 95 5.37 2.14 11.50
C ASP A 95 5.22 1.14 10.35
N PHE A 96 6.27 1.05 9.54
CA PHE A 96 6.24 0.19 8.36
C PHE A 96 6.13 -1.29 8.72
N ARG A 97 6.81 -1.73 9.78
CA ARG A 97 6.75 -3.14 10.22
C ARG A 97 5.32 -3.55 10.57
N THR A 98 4.64 -2.72 11.35
CA THR A 98 3.24 -2.98 11.72
C THR A 98 2.35 -3.03 10.48
N CYS A 99 2.57 -2.10 9.55
CA CYS A 99 1.81 -2.07 8.30
C CYS A 99 2.08 -3.31 7.43
N LEU A 100 3.31 -3.74 7.32
CA LEU A 100 3.66 -4.96 6.57
C LEU A 100 2.99 -6.19 7.16
N ASP A 101 3.03 -6.32 8.48
CA ASP A 101 2.42 -7.46 9.17
C ASP A 101 0.91 -7.49 8.95
N SER A 102 0.26 -6.32 9.03
CA SER A 102 -1.17 -6.20 8.77
C SER A 102 -1.52 -6.54 7.33
N ALA A 103 -0.74 -6.04 6.38
CA ALA A 103 -0.96 -6.30 4.96
C ALA A 103 -0.77 -7.79 4.64
N ALA A 104 0.25 -8.41 5.21
CA ALA A 104 0.51 -9.84 5.03
C ALA A 104 -0.64 -10.69 5.60
N ALA A 105 -1.09 -10.35 6.80
CA ALA A 105 -2.20 -11.06 7.45
C ALA A 105 -3.51 -10.92 6.66
N ALA A 106 -3.69 -9.80 5.98
CA ALA A 106 -4.88 -9.53 5.16
C ALA A 106 -4.80 -10.13 3.74
N GLY A 107 -3.69 -10.72 3.37
CA GLY A 107 -3.51 -11.34 2.05
C GLY A 107 -3.18 -10.37 0.93
N VAL A 108 -2.58 -9.23 1.26
CA VAL A 108 -2.09 -8.28 0.26
C VAL A 108 -0.90 -8.89 -0.47
N ASP A 109 -0.91 -8.86 -1.78
CA ASP A 109 0.15 -9.46 -2.59
C ASP A 109 1.31 -8.52 -2.87
N TYR A 110 1.01 -7.24 -3.13
CA TYR A 110 2.01 -6.26 -3.55
C TYR A 110 1.80 -4.92 -2.88
N ILE A 111 2.93 -4.25 -2.64
CA ILE A 111 2.96 -2.86 -2.20
C ILE A 111 3.74 -2.07 -3.24
N LEU A 112 3.20 -0.91 -3.63
CA LEU A 112 3.94 0.06 -4.42
C LEU A 112 4.23 1.26 -3.52
N LEU A 113 5.49 1.66 -3.44
CA LEU A 113 5.91 2.84 -2.69
C LEU A 113 6.37 3.93 -3.67
N PRO A 114 6.19 5.22 -3.31
CA PRO A 114 6.69 6.30 -4.16
C PRO A 114 8.17 6.15 -4.46
N GLY A 115 8.57 6.42 -5.69
CA GLY A 115 9.96 6.26 -6.12
C GLY A 115 10.85 7.47 -5.85
N ASP A 116 10.27 8.57 -5.38
CA ASP A 116 10.96 9.82 -5.10
C ASP A 116 11.24 10.04 -3.61
N LEU A 117 11.21 8.99 -2.82
CA LEU A 117 11.47 9.06 -1.39
C LEU A 117 12.91 9.48 -1.09
N PRO A 118 13.15 10.22 0.01
CA PRO A 118 14.50 10.52 0.45
C PRO A 118 15.32 9.25 0.68
N GLU A 119 16.62 9.33 0.43
CA GLU A 119 17.53 8.20 0.58
C GLU A 119 17.50 7.57 1.97
N ASP A 120 17.46 8.42 3.00
CA ASP A 120 17.36 7.97 4.39
C ASP A 120 16.09 7.14 4.64
N THR A 121 14.99 7.56 4.04
CA THR A 121 13.72 6.83 4.15
C THR A 121 13.82 5.47 3.49
N VAL A 122 14.38 5.42 2.30
CA VAL A 122 14.57 4.16 1.57
C VAL A 122 15.43 3.20 2.38
N GLU A 123 16.51 3.68 2.98
CA GLU A 123 17.37 2.86 3.84
C GLU A 123 16.62 2.27 5.03
N LYS A 124 15.80 3.08 5.70
CA LYS A 124 14.98 2.61 6.85
C LYS A 124 13.96 1.57 6.42
N LEU A 125 13.33 1.76 5.26
CA LEU A 125 12.37 0.79 4.73
C LEU A 125 13.07 -0.51 4.36
N GLN A 126 14.24 -0.44 3.76
CA GLN A 126 15.04 -1.61 3.41
C GLN A 126 15.48 -2.40 4.63
N GLU A 127 15.85 -1.72 5.70
CA GLU A 127 16.19 -2.38 6.98
C GLU A 127 15.00 -3.18 7.51
N THR A 128 13.81 -2.62 7.40
CA THR A 128 12.59 -3.29 7.86
C THR A 128 12.28 -4.53 7.02
N LEU A 129 12.46 -4.44 5.72
CA LEU A 129 12.18 -5.53 4.78
C LEU A 129 13.22 -6.64 4.83
N GLY A 130 14.42 -6.33 5.28
CA GLY A 130 15.58 -7.17 5.09
C GLY A 130 16.21 -6.90 3.72
N THR A 131 17.10 -7.76 3.27
CA THR A 131 17.77 -7.59 1.99
C THR A 131 16.94 -8.17 0.85
N ASP A 132 17.01 -7.56 -0.30
CA ASP A 132 16.53 -8.10 -1.60
C ASP A 132 15.04 -8.21 -1.82
N THR A 133 14.21 -7.66 -0.94
CA THR A 133 12.76 -7.76 -1.09
C THR A 133 12.14 -6.59 -1.85
N GLU A 134 12.91 -5.56 -2.13
CA GLU A 134 12.44 -4.35 -2.77
C GLU A 134 13.17 -4.12 -4.07
N ARG A 135 12.45 -3.66 -5.07
CA ARG A 135 13.06 -3.25 -6.34
C ARG A 135 12.26 -2.11 -6.97
N LYS A 136 12.95 -1.29 -7.72
CA LYS A 136 12.32 -0.17 -8.41
C LYS A 136 11.75 -0.63 -9.76
N THR A 137 10.52 -0.22 -10.04
CA THR A 137 9.90 -0.48 -11.33
C THR A 137 10.39 0.52 -12.37
N THR A 138 10.21 0.20 -13.65
CA THR A 138 10.53 1.14 -14.72
C THR A 138 9.61 2.35 -14.73
N ALA A 139 8.43 2.25 -14.10
CA ALA A 139 7.49 3.35 -13.97
C ALA A 139 7.79 4.28 -12.79
N GLY A 140 8.86 4.03 -12.02
CA GLY A 140 9.32 4.92 -10.97
C GLY A 140 8.77 4.66 -9.58
N TYR A 141 8.17 3.51 -9.34
CA TYR A 141 7.69 3.09 -8.02
C TYR A 141 8.55 1.96 -7.47
N TYR A 142 8.63 1.84 -6.16
CA TYR A 142 9.25 0.67 -5.54
C TYR A 142 8.20 -0.42 -5.40
N LEU A 143 8.52 -1.62 -5.86
CA LEU A 143 7.64 -2.78 -5.76
C LEU A 143 8.11 -3.70 -4.66
N ILE A 144 7.21 -4.05 -3.76
CA ILE A 144 7.45 -4.98 -2.67
C ILE A 144 6.47 -6.14 -2.81
N GLU A 145 6.99 -7.35 -2.85
CA GLU A 145 6.16 -8.57 -2.83
C GLU A 145 6.06 -9.05 -1.39
N ILE A 146 4.83 -9.26 -0.94
CA ILE A 146 4.59 -9.70 0.45
C ILE A 146 4.66 -11.20 0.61
N ARG A 147 4.39 -11.93 -0.43
CA ARG A 147 4.37 -13.40 -0.38
C ARG A 147 5.69 -14.01 0.02
#